data_6bf64c293005022db67e3905e491a3c0
#
_entry.id   6bf64c293005022db67e3905e491a3c0
#
_cell.length_a   1.000
_cell.length_b   1.000
_cell.length_c   1.000
_cell.angle_alpha   90.00
_cell.angle_beta   90.00
_cell.angle_gamma   90.00
#
_symmetry.space_group_name_H-M   'P 1'
#
loop_
_entity.id
_entity.type
_entity.pdbx_description
1 polymer ?
#
loop_
_entity_poly.entity_id
_entity_poly.type
_entity_poly.pdbx_seq_one_letter_code
_entity_poly.pdbx_strand_id
1 'polypeptide(L)'
;MVKLKFYYDFLSQPSRTLYIFMKKTEIPFEPKPLNLRQGQHLTENIESLNPFKKVPFIEDKGTVLIESVAILRYLCRTYNVADHWYPQDIKKQALVDQYLEWQHHNTRAHCTEYFRHKALWPLKTGQAANVENVEKLEKKMIENLNLLENIWLKDKPFLCGDEITISDLVAACEVEQPRIAGFDPLVDRPKLTKWITKVQSKFSPFYKEAHQIIEQTADEYKYYASELSKKNS
;
A
#
# COMPACT_ATOMS: atom_id res chain seq x y z
N MET A 1 -21.92 -19.68 -7.82
CA MET A 1 -20.60 -19.79 -7.15
C MET A 1 -20.53 -18.73 -6.06
N VAL A 2 -20.10 -19.11 -4.85
CA VAL A 2 -19.86 -18.14 -3.75
C VAL A 2 -18.71 -17.25 -4.21
N LYS A 3 -18.93 -15.93 -4.27
CA LYS A 3 -17.88 -14.95 -4.60
C LYS A 3 -16.97 -14.76 -3.40
N LEU A 4 -15.67 -14.57 -3.65
CA LEU A 4 -14.71 -14.12 -2.66
C LEU A 4 -15.20 -12.79 -2.05
N LYS A 5 -15.28 -12.68 -0.73
CA LYS A 5 -15.59 -11.43 -0.04
C LYS A 5 -14.29 -10.70 0.30
N PHE A 6 -14.21 -9.42 -0.01
CA PHE A 6 -13.03 -8.60 0.20
C PHE A 6 -13.35 -7.45 1.15
N TYR A 7 -12.74 -7.48 2.35
CA TYR A 7 -12.90 -6.49 3.41
C TYR A 7 -11.74 -5.49 3.35
N TYR A 8 -12.03 -4.21 3.13
CA TYR A 8 -11.01 -3.22 2.83
C TYR A 8 -11.41 -1.79 3.18
N ASP A 9 -10.40 -0.91 3.25
CA ASP A 9 -10.52 0.55 3.22
C ASP A 9 -9.36 1.08 2.37
N PHE A 10 -9.61 1.99 1.44
CA PHE A 10 -8.57 2.53 0.56
C PHE A 10 -7.52 3.40 1.26
N LEU A 11 -7.76 3.85 2.49
CA LEU A 11 -6.71 4.48 3.30
C LEU A 11 -5.56 3.51 3.60
N SER A 12 -5.83 2.20 3.60
CA SER A 12 -4.85 1.13 3.77
C SER A 12 -4.15 0.80 2.44
N GLN A 13 -2.81 0.96 2.41
CA GLN A 13 -1.99 0.62 1.24
C GLN A 13 -2.21 -0.83 0.77
N PRO A 14 -2.15 -1.85 1.67
CA PRO A 14 -2.39 -3.23 1.25
C PRO A 14 -3.79 -3.48 0.70
N SER A 15 -4.79 -2.71 1.16
CA SER A 15 -6.15 -2.79 0.60
C SER A 15 -6.18 -2.32 -0.85
N ARG A 16 -5.50 -1.20 -1.16
CA ARG A 16 -5.36 -0.73 -2.54
C ARG A 16 -4.66 -1.76 -3.41
N THR A 17 -3.59 -2.35 -2.89
CA THR A 17 -2.85 -3.40 -3.60
C THR A 17 -3.76 -4.57 -4.01
N LEU A 18 -4.52 -5.14 -3.08
CA LEU A 18 -5.41 -6.26 -3.37
C LEU A 18 -6.55 -5.86 -4.31
N TYR A 19 -7.15 -4.69 -4.11
CA TYR A 19 -8.19 -4.17 -4.98
C TYR A 19 -7.71 -4.05 -6.43
N ILE A 20 -6.59 -3.36 -6.64
CA ILE A 20 -6.01 -3.13 -7.96
C ILE A 20 -5.65 -4.45 -8.62
N PHE A 21 -5.03 -5.38 -7.87
CA PHE A 21 -4.66 -6.69 -8.37
C PHE A 21 -5.88 -7.49 -8.83
N MET A 22 -6.90 -7.65 -7.99
CA MET A 22 -8.11 -8.41 -8.33
C MET A 22 -8.87 -7.78 -9.51
N LYS A 23 -8.96 -6.45 -9.56
CA LYS A 23 -9.59 -5.75 -10.71
C LYS A 23 -8.80 -5.97 -12.00
N LYS A 24 -7.47 -5.89 -11.95
CA LYS A 24 -6.59 -6.07 -13.12
C LYS A 24 -6.58 -7.49 -13.66
N THR A 25 -6.68 -8.47 -12.77
CA THR A 25 -6.67 -9.89 -13.10
C THR A 25 -8.07 -10.49 -13.24
N GLU A 26 -9.11 -9.64 -13.19
CA GLU A 26 -10.52 -10.02 -13.36
C GLU A 26 -10.99 -11.08 -12.34
N ILE A 27 -10.33 -11.17 -11.18
CA ILE A 27 -10.77 -12.04 -10.09
C ILE A 27 -12.09 -11.49 -9.52
N PRO A 28 -13.20 -12.27 -9.59
CA PRO A 28 -14.49 -11.79 -9.12
C PRO A 28 -14.56 -11.76 -7.60
N PHE A 29 -14.95 -10.62 -7.04
CA PHE A 29 -15.13 -10.49 -5.60
C PHE A 29 -16.39 -9.69 -5.25
N GLU A 30 -16.89 -9.91 -4.04
CA GLU A 30 -17.93 -9.11 -3.39
C GLU A 30 -17.24 -8.06 -2.51
N PRO A 31 -17.39 -6.75 -2.79
CA PRO A 31 -16.77 -5.72 -1.99
C PRO A 31 -17.45 -5.59 -0.62
N LYS A 32 -16.66 -5.53 0.43
CA LYS A 32 -17.04 -5.26 1.83
C LYS A 32 -16.23 -4.08 2.36
N PRO A 33 -16.54 -2.85 1.92
CA PRO A 33 -15.83 -1.68 2.39
C PRO A 33 -16.06 -1.47 3.89
N LEU A 34 -14.99 -1.09 4.59
CA LEU A 34 -14.99 -0.73 6.01
C LEU A 34 -14.44 0.67 6.17
N ASN A 35 -15.03 1.47 7.05
CA ASN A 35 -14.51 2.81 7.35
C ASN A 35 -13.59 2.74 8.57
N LEU A 36 -12.26 2.81 8.34
CA LEU A 36 -11.25 2.79 9.39
C LEU A 36 -11.33 4.01 10.31
N ARG A 37 -11.69 5.17 9.76
CA ARG A 37 -11.83 6.42 10.54
C ARG A 37 -12.98 6.36 11.53
N GLN A 38 -14.05 5.61 11.20
CA GLN A 38 -15.20 5.36 12.06
C GLN A 38 -15.05 4.11 12.93
N GLY A 39 -13.92 3.41 12.86
CA GLY A 39 -13.67 2.24 13.69
C GLY A 39 -14.48 0.99 13.31
N GLN A 40 -15.06 0.92 12.10
CA GLN A 40 -15.88 -0.22 11.67
C GLN A 40 -15.13 -1.56 11.71
N HIS A 41 -13.81 -1.54 11.56
CA HIS A 41 -12.94 -2.72 11.69
C HIS A 41 -12.83 -3.24 13.15
N LEU A 42 -13.31 -2.48 14.14
CA LEU A 42 -13.24 -2.82 15.57
C LEU A 42 -14.54 -3.46 16.09
N THR A 43 -15.56 -3.64 15.24
CA THR A 43 -16.85 -4.21 15.62
C THR A 43 -16.75 -5.71 15.89
N GLU A 44 -17.62 -6.25 16.75
CA GLU A 44 -17.67 -7.68 17.09
C GLU A 44 -17.83 -8.59 15.88
N ASN A 45 -18.63 -8.17 14.89
CA ASN A 45 -18.80 -8.91 13.65
C ASN A 45 -17.49 -9.05 12.86
N ILE A 46 -16.65 -8.01 12.85
CA ILE A 46 -15.33 -8.06 12.19
C ILE A 46 -14.34 -8.85 13.04
N GLU A 47 -14.37 -8.68 14.36
CA GLU A 47 -13.52 -9.41 15.28
C GLU A 47 -13.73 -10.93 15.19
N SER A 48 -15.00 -11.39 15.04
CA SER A 48 -15.31 -12.81 14.86
C SER A 48 -14.75 -13.40 13.57
N LEU A 49 -14.58 -12.59 12.51
CA LEU A 49 -13.96 -13.00 11.24
C LEU A 49 -12.43 -12.84 11.26
N ASN A 50 -11.96 -11.72 11.81
CA ASN A 50 -10.55 -11.39 11.88
C ASN A 50 -10.20 -10.82 13.26
N PRO A 51 -9.69 -11.66 14.19
CA PRO A 51 -9.40 -11.24 15.56
C PRO A 51 -8.29 -10.17 15.65
N PHE A 52 -7.49 -9.97 14.58
CA PHE A 52 -6.49 -8.91 14.52
C PHE A 52 -7.08 -7.53 14.19
N LYS A 53 -8.36 -7.45 13.79
CA LYS A 53 -9.07 -6.19 13.51
C LYS A 53 -8.35 -5.28 12.51
N LYS A 54 -7.73 -5.89 11.50
CA LYS A 54 -6.97 -5.17 10.46
C LYS A 54 -7.56 -5.43 9.08
N VAL A 55 -7.41 -4.45 8.19
CA VAL A 55 -7.69 -4.60 6.77
C VAL A 55 -6.36 -4.57 5.99
N PRO A 56 -6.30 -5.23 4.81
CA PRO A 56 -7.35 -6.05 4.20
C PRO A 56 -7.42 -7.47 4.76
N PHE A 57 -8.55 -8.12 4.56
CA PHE A 57 -8.68 -9.56 4.65
C PHE A 57 -9.74 -10.06 3.65
N ILE A 58 -9.71 -11.35 3.35
CA ILE A 58 -10.69 -11.98 2.45
C ILE A 58 -11.34 -13.17 3.13
N GLU A 59 -12.57 -13.50 2.65
CA GLU A 59 -13.23 -14.77 2.92
C GLU A 59 -13.48 -15.44 1.57
N ASP A 60 -12.84 -16.57 1.31
CA ASP A 60 -13.01 -17.34 0.09
C ASP A 60 -13.40 -18.79 0.43
N LYS A 61 -14.58 -19.22 -0.04
CA LYS A 61 -15.10 -20.58 0.16
C LYS A 61 -15.07 -21.03 1.64
N GLY A 62 -15.39 -20.11 2.56
CA GLY A 62 -15.42 -20.38 4.00
C GLY A 62 -14.07 -20.28 4.70
N THR A 63 -12.99 -19.99 3.98
CA THR A 63 -11.67 -19.73 4.55
C THR A 63 -11.43 -18.24 4.66
N VAL A 64 -11.12 -17.75 5.85
CA VAL A 64 -10.68 -16.38 6.07
C VAL A 64 -9.16 -16.31 5.98
N LEU A 65 -8.64 -15.42 5.13
CA LEU A 65 -7.21 -15.16 4.98
C LEU A 65 -6.91 -13.71 5.35
N ILE A 66 -5.90 -13.54 6.17
CA ILE A 66 -5.29 -12.29 6.56
C ILE A 66 -3.88 -12.18 5.96
N GLU A 67 -3.19 -11.07 6.17
CA GLU A 67 -1.89 -10.74 5.60
C GLU A 67 -1.90 -10.59 4.06
N SER A 68 -1.83 -9.35 3.62
CA SER A 68 -1.99 -8.99 2.20
C SER A 68 -1.05 -9.71 1.25
N VAL A 69 0.20 -9.97 1.68
CA VAL A 69 1.17 -10.72 0.87
C VAL A 69 0.78 -12.20 0.75
N ALA A 70 0.32 -12.81 1.85
CA ALA A 70 -0.20 -14.18 1.82
C ALA A 70 -1.45 -14.28 0.92
N ILE A 71 -2.35 -13.29 1.01
CA ILE A 71 -3.52 -13.21 0.15
C ILE A 71 -3.12 -13.09 -1.33
N LEU A 72 -2.16 -12.23 -1.69
CA LEU A 72 -1.67 -12.11 -3.07
C LEU A 72 -1.14 -13.43 -3.61
N ARG A 73 -0.28 -14.12 -2.84
CA ARG A 73 0.26 -15.43 -3.20
C ARG A 73 -0.85 -16.47 -3.36
N TYR A 74 -1.86 -16.46 -2.47
CA TYR A 74 -3.03 -17.32 -2.57
C TYR A 74 -3.81 -17.06 -3.86
N LEU A 75 -4.11 -15.80 -4.16
CA LEU A 75 -4.86 -15.40 -5.35
C LEU A 75 -4.12 -15.82 -6.63
N CYS A 76 -2.80 -15.61 -6.70
CA CYS A 76 -1.98 -16.03 -7.84
C CYS A 76 -1.97 -17.55 -8.06
N ARG A 77 -2.07 -18.34 -7.00
CA ARG A 77 -2.06 -19.81 -7.09
C ARG A 77 -3.44 -20.43 -7.29
N THR A 78 -4.50 -19.73 -6.87
CA THR A 78 -5.88 -20.26 -6.86
C THR A 78 -6.65 -19.85 -8.10
N TYR A 79 -6.38 -18.66 -8.64
CA TYR A 79 -7.06 -18.10 -9.80
C TYR A 79 -6.16 -18.16 -11.04
N ASN A 80 -6.79 -18.25 -12.22
CA ASN A 80 -6.06 -18.30 -13.50
C ASN A 80 -5.54 -16.90 -13.86
N VAL A 81 -4.43 -16.50 -13.29
CA VAL A 81 -3.74 -15.24 -13.60
C VAL A 81 -2.45 -15.49 -14.37
N ALA A 82 -1.96 -14.49 -15.11
CA ALA A 82 -0.72 -14.61 -15.85
C ALA A 82 0.47 -14.93 -14.92
N ASP A 83 1.35 -15.83 -15.35
CA ASP A 83 2.46 -16.38 -14.56
C ASP A 83 3.40 -15.30 -14.04
N HIS A 84 3.63 -14.23 -14.80
CA HIS A 84 4.55 -13.16 -14.41
C HIS A 84 4.18 -12.47 -13.07
N TRP A 85 2.92 -12.50 -12.64
CA TRP A 85 2.53 -11.88 -11.36
C TRP A 85 3.23 -12.52 -10.16
N TYR A 86 3.31 -13.86 -10.15
CA TYR A 86 4.02 -14.65 -9.14
C TYR A 86 4.52 -15.94 -9.79
N PRO A 87 5.70 -15.90 -10.44
CA PRO A 87 6.17 -16.94 -11.35
C PRO A 87 6.25 -18.33 -10.72
N GLN A 88 5.96 -19.36 -11.53
CA GLN A 88 6.17 -20.75 -11.13
C GLN A 88 7.65 -21.16 -11.18
N ASP A 89 8.49 -20.48 -11.98
CA ASP A 89 9.94 -20.64 -11.93
C ASP A 89 10.46 -20.28 -10.53
N ILE A 90 11.06 -21.26 -9.85
CA ILE A 90 11.48 -21.13 -8.46
C ILE A 90 12.46 -19.98 -8.25
N LYS A 91 13.37 -19.73 -9.18
CA LYS A 91 14.36 -18.64 -9.06
C LYS A 91 13.69 -17.26 -9.20
N LYS A 92 12.81 -17.11 -10.18
CA LYS A 92 12.04 -15.87 -10.36
C LYS A 92 11.11 -15.64 -9.16
N GLN A 93 10.44 -16.70 -8.68
CA GLN A 93 9.60 -16.65 -7.50
C GLN A 93 10.37 -16.19 -6.25
N ALA A 94 11.57 -16.75 -6.04
CA ALA A 94 12.43 -16.38 -4.91
C ALA A 94 12.84 -14.90 -4.94
N LEU A 95 13.05 -14.30 -6.13
CA LEU A 95 13.30 -12.86 -6.25
C LEU A 95 12.08 -12.02 -5.87
N VAL A 96 10.87 -12.47 -6.22
CA VAL A 96 9.62 -11.82 -5.80
C VAL A 96 9.47 -11.91 -4.28
N ASP A 97 9.66 -13.10 -3.70
CA ASP A 97 9.58 -13.32 -2.27
C ASP A 97 10.62 -12.52 -1.50
N GLN A 98 11.84 -12.43 -2.01
CA GLN A 98 12.91 -11.61 -1.40
C GLN A 98 12.47 -10.16 -1.19
N TYR A 99 11.84 -9.53 -2.21
CA TYR A 99 11.33 -8.18 -2.05
C TYR A 99 10.15 -8.13 -1.07
N LEU A 100 9.19 -9.05 -1.20
CA LEU A 100 7.99 -9.09 -0.37
C LEU A 100 8.32 -9.26 1.13
N GLU A 101 9.34 -10.04 1.47
CA GLU A 101 9.80 -10.17 2.85
C GLU A 101 10.58 -8.93 3.32
N TRP A 102 11.49 -8.41 2.48
CA TRP A 102 12.29 -7.23 2.82
C TRP A 102 11.42 -5.99 3.06
N GLN A 103 10.39 -5.77 2.26
CA GLN A 103 9.57 -4.56 2.31
C GLN A 103 8.82 -4.38 3.65
N HIS A 104 8.52 -5.43 4.39
CA HIS A 104 7.78 -5.34 5.66
C HIS A 104 8.47 -4.45 6.68
N HIS A 105 9.80 -4.58 6.79
CA HIS A 105 10.64 -3.81 7.72
C HIS A 105 11.30 -2.59 7.08
N ASN A 106 11.08 -2.37 5.80
CA ASN A 106 11.71 -1.32 5.02
C ASN A 106 10.64 -0.41 4.38
N THR A 107 10.28 -0.62 3.11
CA THR A 107 9.40 0.31 2.39
C THR A 107 8.09 0.54 3.14
N ARG A 108 7.41 -0.53 3.53
CA ARG A 108 6.15 -0.45 4.26
C ARG A 108 6.32 0.22 5.63
N ALA A 109 7.29 -0.23 6.42
CA ALA A 109 7.50 0.31 7.75
C ALA A 109 7.79 1.82 7.70
N HIS A 110 8.75 2.24 6.88
CA HIS A 110 9.19 3.62 6.88
C HIS A 110 8.20 4.58 6.23
N CYS A 111 7.56 4.21 5.10
CA CYS A 111 6.52 5.04 4.49
C CYS A 111 5.28 5.14 5.39
N THR A 112 4.88 4.05 6.05
CA THR A 112 3.73 4.03 6.95
C THR A 112 3.98 4.84 8.22
N GLU A 113 5.13 4.67 8.88
CA GLU A 113 5.43 5.38 10.13
C GLU A 113 5.55 6.89 9.90
N TYR A 114 6.22 7.32 8.83
CA TYR A 114 6.24 8.73 8.46
C TYR A 114 4.83 9.29 8.26
N PHE A 115 4.01 8.66 7.42
CA PHE A 115 2.63 9.07 7.17
C PHE A 115 1.80 9.14 8.45
N ARG A 116 1.89 8.13 9.31
CA ARG A 116 1.13 8.06 10.57
C ARG A 116 1.47 9.21 11.51
N HIS A 117 2.75 9.44 11.74
CA HIS A 117 3.21 10.46 12.68
C HIS A 117 3.07 11.87 12.15
N LYS A 118 3.29 12.07 10.84
CA LYS A 118 3.18 13.39 10.21
C LYS A 118 1.74 13.83 9.98
N ALA A 119 0.86 12.93 9.54
CA ALA A 119 -0.48 13.29 9.09
C ALA A 119 -1.62 12.55 9.80
N LEU A 120 -1.60 11.21 9.86
CA LEU A 120 -2.77 10.45 10.30
C LEU A 120 -3.13 10.70 11.76
N TRP A 121 -2.17 10.63 12.67
CA TRP A 121 -2.43 10.87 14.08
C TRP A 121 -2.78 12.33 14.39
N PRO A 122 -2.09 13.34 13.86
CA PRO A 122 -2.55 14.71 13.95
C PRO A 122 -4.00 14.92 13.50
N LEU A 123 -4.37 14.39 12.32
CA LEU A 123 -5.75 14.47 11.85
C LEU A 123 -6.76 13.77 12.79
N LYS A 124 -6.37 12.64 13.38
CA LYS A 124 -7.23 11.86 14.27
C LYS A 124 -7.37 12.48 15.66
N THR A 125 -6.30 13.03 16.20
CA THR A 125 -6.24 13.52 17.60
C THR A 125 -6.45 15.03 17.74
N GLY A 126 -6.30 15.78 16.64
CA GLY A 126 -6.29 17.26 16.68
C GLY A 126 -5.01 17.84 17.28
N GLN A 127 -4.00 17.01 17.58
CA GLN A 127 -2.73 17.44 18.16
C GLN A 127 -1.66 17.64 17.09
N ALA A 128 -0.76 18.59 17.32
CA ALA A 128 0.38 18.80 16.43
C ALA A 128 1.32 17.59 16.41
N ALA A 129 1.93 17.31 15.25
CA ALA A 129 2.94 16.29 15.13
C ALA A 129 4.20 16.65 15.96
N ASN A 130 4.84 15.65 16.56
CA ASN A 130 6.15 15.82 17.18
C ASN A 130 7.22 16.00 16.09
N VAL A 131 7.76 17.20 15.99
CA VAL A 131 8.68 17.61 14.88
C VAL A 131 9.92 16.71 14.87
N GLU A 132 10.59 16.55 16.01
CA GLU A 132 11.83 15.77 16.12
C GLU A 132 11.62 14.31 15.69
N ASN A 133 10.51 13.71 16.11
CA ASN A 133 10.17 12.33 15.71
C ASN A 133 9.89 12.23 14.22
N VAL A 134 9.15 13.20 13.67
CA VAL A 134 8.83 13.23 12.22
C VAL A 134 10.09 13.36 11.39
N GLU A 135 11.04 14.21 11.78
CA GLU A 135 12.33 14.38 11.06
C GLU A 135 13.15 13.08 11.05
N LYS A 136 13.19 12.35 12.17
CA LYS A 136 13.84 11.03 12.25
C LYS A 136 13.18 10.00 11.31
N LEU A 137 11.84 9.99 11.27
CA LEU A 137 11.08 9.07 10.41
C LEU A 137 11.23 9.43 8.94
N GLU A 138 11.23 10.72 8.61
CA GLU A 138 11.45 11.22 7.24
C GLU A 138 12.84 10.81 6.73
N LYS A 139 13.89 10.97 7.53
CA LYS A 139 15.23 10.53 7.17
C LYS A 139 15.28 9.04 6.85
N LYS A 140 14.70 8.17 7.70
CA LYS A 140 14.64 6.73 7.46
C LYS A 140 13.86 6.38 6.19
N MET A 141 12.77 7.07 5.94
CA MET A 141 11.98 6.91 4.73
C MET A 141 12.78 7.30 3.49
N ILE A 142 13.47 8.44 3.51
CA ILE A 142 14.34 8.90 2.42
C ILE A 142 15.45 7.89 2.14
N GLU A 143 16.13 7.40 3.17
CA GLU A 143 17.15 6.35 3.05
C GLU A 143 16.56 5.09 2.36
N ASN A 144 15.36 4.68 2.74
CA ASN A 144 14.69 3.54 2.12
C ASN A 144 14.29 3.79 0.65
N LEU A 145 13.77 4.98 0.32
CA LEU A 145 13.46 5.35 -1.06
C LEU A 145 14.74 5.34 -1.93
N ASN A 146 15.88 5.73 -1.37
CA ASN A 146 17.16 5.66 -2.05
C ASN A 146 17.64 4.21 -2.26
N LEU A 147 17.29 3.26 -1.36
CA LEU A 147 17.53 1.83 -1.61
C LEU A 147 16.66 1.31 -2.76
N LEU A 148 15.42 1.76 -2.87
CA LEU A 148 14.58 1.41 -4.03
C LEU A 148 15.19 1.93 -5.33
N GLU A 149 15.60 3.21 -5.35
CA GLU A 149 16.21 3.87 -6.52
C GLU A 149 17.51 3.18 -6.98
N ASN A 150 18.41 2.87 -6.03
CA ASN A 150 19.79 2.52 -6.35
C ASN A 150 20.09 1.02 -6.29
N ILE A 151 19.31 0.24 -5.52
CA ILE A 151 19.57 -1.19 -5.31
C ILE A 151 18.50 -2.04 -6.00
N TRP A 152 17.23 -1.81 -5.68
CA TRP A 152 16.16 -2.66 -6.21
C TRP A 152 15.88 -2.40 -7.68
N LEU A 153 15.73 -1.15 -8.08
CA LEU A 153 15.52 -0.79 -9.48
C LEU A 153 16.83 -0.83 -10.28
N LYS A 154 17.89 -0.24 -9.75
CA LYS A 154 19.21 -0.17 -10.40
C LYS A 154 19.09 0.06 -11.92
N ASP A 155 19.26 -0.99 -12.72
CA ASP A 155 19.16 -1.00 -14.17
C ASP A 155 17.98 -1.80 -14.71
N LYS A 156 17.05 -2.22 -13.82
CA LYS A 156 15.90 -3.05 -14.17
C LYS A 156 14.64 -2.19 -14.40
N PRO A 157 13.75 -2.61 -15.29
CA PRO A 157 12.48 -1.94 -15.49
C PRO A 157 11.48 -2.13 -14.35
N PHE A 158 11.61 -3.24 -13.57
CA PHE A 158 10.80 -3.60 -12.42
C PHE A 158 11.67 -4.17 -11.30
N LEU A 159 11.12 -4.25 -10.08
CA LEU A 159 11.88 -4.62 -8.87
C LEU A 159 12.54 -6.00 -8.97
N CYS A 160 11.85 -6.97 -9.58
CA CYS A 160 12.31 -8.36 -9.62
C CYS A 160 12.86 -8.79 -10.98
N GLY A 161 12.92 -7.90 -11.97
CA GLY A 161 13.44 -8.22 -13.31
C GLY A 161 12.80 -7.42 -14.43
N ASP A 162 12.57 -8.07 -15.57
CA ASP A 162 12.10 -7.42 -16.80
C ASP A 162 10.57 -7.36 -16.88
N GLU A 163 9.86 -8.16 -16.13
CA GLU A 163 8.40 -8.21 -16.08
C GLU A 163 7.87 -7.73 -14.75
N ILE A 164 6.69 -7.09 -14.78
CA ILE A 164 6.00 -6.62 -13.60
C ILE A 164 5.48 -7.81 -12.77
N THR A 165 5.60 -7.71 -11.45
CA THR A 165 5.16 -8.74 -10.50
C THR A 165 4.26 -8.12 -9.41
N ILE A 166 3.73 -8.95 -8.52
CA ILE A 166 3.00 -8.46 -7.34
C ILE A 166 3.86 -7.58 -6.45
N SER A 167 5.20 -7.76 -6.46
CA SER A 167 6.13 -6.92 -5.69
C SER A 167 6.08 -5.47 -6.11
N ASP A 168 5.97 -5.20 -7.41
CA ASP A 168 5.90 -3.83 -7.93
C ASP A 168 4.62 -3.12 -7.47
N LEU A 169 3.50 -3.83 -7.48
CA LEU A 169 2.23 -3.26 -7.03
C LEU A 169 2.22 -3.00 -5.51
N VAL A 170 2.76 -3.93 -4.71
CA VAL A 170 2.93 -3.73 -3.26
C VAL A 170 3.78 -2.49 -3.00
N ALA A 171 4.96 -2.41 -3.64
CA ALA A 171 5.87 -1.28 -3.49
C ALA A 171 5.23 0.06 -3.89
N ALA A 172 4.55 0.09 -5.03
CA ALA A 172 3.94 1.31 -5.53
C ALA A 172 2.90 1.88 -4.56
N CYS A 173 2.03 1.03 -4.00
CA CYS A 173 1.04 1.47 -3.02
C CYS A 173 1.68 2.02 -1.73
N GLU A 174 2.82 1.48 -1.31
CA GLU A 174 3.54 1.97 -0.12
C GLU A 174 4.26 3.29 -0.40
N VAL A 175 4.93 3.41 -1.55
CA VAL A 175 5.67 4.61 -1.97
C VAL A 175 4.76 5.83 -2.15
N GLU A 176 3.52 5.64 -2.58
CA GLU A 176 2.54 6.73 -2.74
C GLU A 176 1.99 7.27 -1.40
N GLN A 177 2.05 6.50 -0.33
CA GLN A 177 1.42 6.87 0.95
C GLN A 177 1.95 8.17 1.58
N PRO A 178 3.26 8.48 1.55
CA PRO A 178 3.81 9.74 2.07
C PRO A 178 3.25 11.01 1.42
N ARG A 179 2.65 10.93 0.23
CA ARG A 179 2.01 12.07 -0.44
C ARG A 179 0.89 12.68 0.38
N ILE A 180 0.20 11.88 1.20
CA ILE A 180 -0.82 12.37 2.13
C ILE A 180 -0.22 13.39 3.12
N ALA A 181 1.04 13.18 3.50
CA ALA A 181 1.76 14.07 4.41
C ALA A 181 2.52 15.21 3.70
N GLY A 182 2.26 15.42 2.41
CA GLY A 182 2.88 16.47 1.59
C GLY A 182 4.28 16.15 1.10
N PHE A 183 4.74 14.89 1.22
CA PHE A 183 6.05 14.47 0.74
C PHE A 183 5.96 13.86 -0.66
N ASP A 184 6.73 14.38 -1.62
CA ASP A 184 6.84 13.74 -2.94
C ASP A 184 8.00 12.74 -2.97
N PRO A 185 7.70 11.41 -3.04
CA PRO A 185 8.72 10.37 -3.04
C PRO A 185 9.57 10.34 -4.30
N LEU A 186 9.19 11.06 -5.37
CA LEU A 186 9.83 10.99 -6.68
C LEU A 186 10.90 12.07 -6.91
N VAL A 187 10.93 13.11 -6.06
CA VAL A 187 11.94 14.18 -6.16
C VAL A 187 13.33 13.58 -6.07
N ASP A 188 14.20 13.93 -7.04
CA ASP A 188 15.59 13.45 -7.17
C ASP A 188 15.75 11.92 -7.33
N ARG A 189 14.66 11.22 -7.79
CA ARG A 189 14.63 9.75 -8.00
C ARG A 189 14.11 9.39 -9.40
N PRO A 190 14.94 9.57 -10.44
CA PRO A 190 14.50 9.38 -11.83
C PRO A 190 14.12 7.94 -12.17
N LYS A 191 14.79 6.93 -11.57
CA LYS A 191 14.44 5.52 -11.81
C LYS A 191 13.14 5.16 -11.14
N LEU A 192 12.92 5.62 -9.90
CA LEU A 192 11.67 5.46 -9.18
C LEU A 192 10.51 6.13 -9.92
N THR A 193 10.74 7.33 -10.46
CA THR A 193 9.76 8.06 -11.30
C THR A 193 9.39 7.27 -12.55
N LYS A 194 10.38 6.77 -13.28
CA LYS A 194 10.15 5.96 -14.48
C LYS A 194 9.43 4.66 -14.18
N TRP A 195 9.77 4.01 -13.07
CA TRP A 195 9.16 2.78 -12.62
C TRP A 195 7.70 2.98 -12.18
N ILE A 196 7.40 3.96 -11.33
CA ILE A 196 6.05 4.22 -10.85
C ILE A 196 5.10 4.57 -12.02
N THR A 197 5.58 5.34 -13.01
CA THR A 197 4.82 5.65 -14.23
C THR A 197 4.46 4.40 -15.00
N LYS A 198 5.38 3.43 -15.12
CA LYS A 198 5.08 2.13 -15.76
C LYS A 198 4.05 1.33 -14.97
N VAL A 199 4.19 1.28 -13.62
CA VAL A 199 3.23 0.58 -12.76
C VAL A 199 1.85 1.20 -12.90
N GLN A 200 1.72 2.52 -12.80
CA GLN A 200 0.45 3.25 -12.97
C GLN A 200 -0.21 2.93 -14.32
N SER A 201 0.56 2.96 -15.40
CA SER A 201 0.06 2.63 -16.75
C SER A 201 -0.43 1.19 -16.85
N LYS A 202 0.31 0.23 -16.29
CA LYS A 202 -0.04 -1.20 -16.32
C LYS A 202 -1.33 -1.51 -15.59
N PHE A 203 -1.63 -0.78 -14.52
CA PHE A 203 -2.81 -0.97 -13.68
C PHE A 203 -3.94 0.04 -13.91
N SER A 204 -3.81 0.92 -14.91
CA SER A 204 -4.90 1.83 -15.30
C SER A 204 -6.15 1.04 -15.75
N PRO A 205 -7.39 1.51 -15.42
CA PRO A 205 -7.72 2.72 -14.63
C PRO A 205 -7.72 2.50 -13.11
N PHE A 206 -7.63 1.25 -12.65
CA PHE A 206 -7.86 0.83 -11.25
C PHE A 206 -6.85 1.44 -10.27
N TYR A 207 -5.64 1.72 -10.76
CA TYR A 207 -4.63 2.39 -9.93
C TYR A 207 -5.10 3.78 -9.50
N LYS A 208 -5.54 4.59 -10.45
CA LYS A 208 -6.05 5.94 -10.16
C LYS A 208 -7.29 5.88 -9.27
N GLU A 209 -8.22 4.98 -9.56
CA GLU A 209 -9.44 4.79 -8.76
C GLU A 209 -9.11 4.53 -7.28
N ALA A 210 -8.24 3.56 -7.00
CA ALA A 210 -7.88 3.20 -5.63
C ALA A 210 -7.05 4.28 -4.91
N HIS A 211 -6.32 5.13 -5.65
CA HIS A 211 -5.44 6.17 -5.08
C HIS A 211 -6.11 7.54 -4.93
N GLN A 212 -7.37 7.74 -5.35
CA GLN A 212 -8.11 8.99 -5.11
C GLN A 212 -8.15 9.39 -3.64
N ILE A 213 -8.17 8.42 -2.73
CA ILE A 213 -8.13 8.67 -1.28
C ILE A 213 -6.85 9.39 -0.83
N ILE A 214 -5.74 9.22 -1.54
CA ILE A 214 -4.47 9.91 -1.21
C ILE A 214 -4.63 11.41 -1.42
N GLU A 215 -5.15 11.82 -2.58
CA GLU A 215 -5.37 13.22 -2.91
C GLU A 215 -6.36 13.86 -1.92
N GLN A 216 -7.50 13.20 -1.69
CA GLN A 216 -8.52 13.66 -0.74
C GLN A 216 -7.97 13.84 0.68
N THR A 217 -7.22 12.86 1.18
CA THR A 217 -6.65 12.91 2.53
C THR A 217 -5.49 13.92 2.62
N ALA A 218 -4.72 14.11 1.53
CA ALA A 218 -3.68 15.14 1.47
C ALA A 218 -4.27 16.55 1.56
N ASP A 219 -5.40 16.81 0.89
CA ASP A 219 -6.10 18.10 0.96
C ASP A 219 -6.66 18.36 2.38
N GLU A 220 -7.24 17.33 3.02
CA GLU A 220 -7.67 17.41 4.42
C GLU A 220 -6.48 17.73 5.36
N TYR A 221 -5.35 17.06 5.18
CA TYR A 221 -4.16 17.30 5.99
C TYR A 221 -3.60 18.71 5.76
N LYS A 222 -3.54 19.18 4.53
CA LYS A 222 -3.09 20.52 4.17
C LYS A 222 -3.95 21.61 4.83
N TYR A 223 -5.28 21.43 4.78
CA TYR A 223 -6.21 22.32 5.46
C TYR A 223 -5.98 22.32 6.97
N TYR A 224 -5.90 21.15 7.60
CA TYR A 224 -5.63 20.99 9.03
C TYR A 224 -4.31 21.69 9.45
N ALA A 225 -3.22 21.47 8.71
CA ALA A 225 -1.93 22.08 8.99
C ALA A 225 -1.96 23.61 8.91
N SER A 226 -2.74 24.16 7.96
CA SER A 226 -2.94 25.61 7.84
C SER A 226 -3.69 26.21 9.03
N GLU A 227 -4.71 25.52 9.53
CA GLU A 227 -5.47 25.96 10.71
C GLU A 227 -4.65 25.91 12.00
N LEU A 228 -3.77 24.92 12.15
CA LEU A 228 -2.84 24.86 13.27
C LEU A 228 -1.83 26.02 13.27
N SER A 229 -1.31 26.37 12.11
CA SER A 229 -0.36 27.50 11.97
C SER A 229 -0.99 28.81 12.40
N LYS A 230 -2.27 29.05 12.06
CA LYS A 230 -3.02 30.27 12.45
C LYS A 230 -3.28 30.35 13.96
N LYS A 231 -3.42 29.22 14.66
CA LYS A 231 -3.67 29.19 16.11
C LYS A 231 -2.41 29.43 16.94
N ASN A 232 -1.23 29.21 16.33
CA ASN A 232 0.07 29.33 17.01
C ASN A 232 0.82 30.65 16.64
N SER A 233 0.24 31.45 15.75
CA SER A 233 0.66 32.81 15.38
C SER A 233 -0.20 33.86 16.08
#